data_c43dfa65abd56bce5dc1208a22a04afa
#
_entry.id   c43dfa65abd56bce5dc1208a22a04afa
#
_cell.length_a   1.000
_cell.length_b   1.000
_cell.length_c   1.000
_cell.angle_alpha   90.00
_cell.angle_beta   90.00
_cell.angle_gamma   90.00
#
_symmetry.space_group_name_H-M   'P 1'
#
loop_
_entity.id
_entity.type
_entity.pdbx_description
1 polymer ?
#
loop_
_entity_poly.entity_id
_entity_poly.type
_entity_poly.pdbx_seq_one_letter_code
_entity_poly.pdbx_strand_id
1 'polypeptide(L)'
;MHRYNAFDEEFVRVRNEQFRDQVKRRLSGGLTEDEFKPLRLMNGVYLQLHAYMLRVAIPYGTLSSRQLHKLADIADRFDKGYGHFTTRQNIQFNWPRLIDIPDILDALAEVNMHAIQTSGNTIRNVTADHLAGAAADEIEDPRPYAELIRQWSTDHPEFQFLPRKFKIAVTGAPVDRAVIRAHDIGLELLPVEGALGVKVWVGGGLGRTPILGEVRHQGLP
;
A
#
# COMPACT_ATOMS: atom_id res chain seq x y z
N MET A 1 -1.99 -5.24 14.23
CA MET A 1 -1.27 -4.23 13.44
C MET A 1 0.21 -4.39 13.69
N HIS A 2 1.01 -4.45 12.63
CA HIS A 2 2.47 -4.56 12.72
C HIS A 2 3.06 -3.34 13.43
N ARG A 3 4.05 -3.58 14.28
CA ARG A 3 4.87 -2.54 14.90
C ARG A 3 6.26 -2.59 14.29
N TYR A 4 6.78 -1.45 13.90
CA TYR A 4 8.13 -1.37 13.34
C TYR A 4 9.14 -1.85 14.37
N ASN A 5 10.09 -2.65 13.92
CA ASN A 5 11.30 -2.96 14.64
C ASN A 5 12.43 -1.99 14.23
N ALA A 6 13.59 -2.10 14.84
CA ALA A 6 14.73 -1.22 14.53
C ALA A 6 15.15 -1.26 13.05
N PHE A 7 14.96 -2.38 12.37
CA PHE A 7 15.23 -2.49 10.93
C PHE A 7 14.22 -1.69 10.10
N ASP A 8 12.93 -1.82 10.41
CA ASP A 8 11.88 -1.08 9.71
C ASP A 8 12.05 0.43 9.89
N GLU A 9 12.36 0.88 11.11
CA GLU A 9 12.59 2.29 11.44
C GLU A 9 13.77 2.86 10.66
N GLU A 10 14.90 2.16 10.66
CA GLU A 10 16.09 2.57 9.92
C GLU A 10 15.86 2.56 8.42
N PHE A 11 15.20 1.55 7.90
CA PHE A 11 14.84 1.46 6.48
C PHE A 11 14.01 2.67 6.04
N VAL A 12 12.94 3.01 6.77
CA VAL A 12 12.08 4.15 6.44
C VAL A 12 12.86 5.47 6.55
N ARG A 13 13.70 5.62 7.59
CA ARG A 13 14.53 6.80 7.77
C ARG A 13 15.48 7.03 6.59
N VAL A 14 16.21 5.99 6.20
CA VAL A 14 17.15 6.06 5.05
C VAL A 14 16.42 6.39 3.75
N ARG A 15 15.26 5.80 3.51
CA ARG A 15 14.44 6.10 2.34
C ARG A 15 13.96 7.55 2.32
N ASN A 16 13.54 8.09 3.46
CA ASN A 16 13.11 9.49 3.56
C ASN A 16 14.27 10.45 3.30
N GLU A 17 15.45 10.18 3.83
CA GLU A 17 16.65 10.98 3.57
C GLU A 17 17.05 10.98 2.09
N GLN A 18 17.06 9.80 1.46
CA GLN A 18 17.31 9.67 0.02
C GLN A 18 16.31 10.48 -0.80
N PHE A 19 15.03 10.39 -0.46
CA PHE A 19 14.00 11.13 -1.17
C PHE A 19 14.11 12.64 -0.95
N ARG A 20 14.49 13.08 0.24
CA ARG A 20 14.76 14.49 0.54
C ARG A 20 15.89 15.05 -0.34
N ASP A 21 16.97 14.30 -0.55
CA ASP A 21 18.03 14.67 -1.48
C ASP A 21 17.51 14.75 -2.93
N GLN A 22 16.77 13.76 -3.37
CA GLN A 22 16.17 13.72 -4.71
C GLN A 22 15.24 14.92 -4.96
N VAL A 23 14.42 15.32 -3.97
CA VAL A 23 13.57 16.52 -4.05
C VAL A 23 14.42 17.79 -4.15
N LYS A 24 15.48 17.94 -3.34
CA LYS A 24 16.40 19.08 -3.43
C LYS A 24 17.02 19.19 -4.83
N ARG A 25 17.51 18.08 -5.36
CA ARG A 25 18.11 18.02 -6.71
C ARG A 25 17.07 18.35 -7.79
N ARG A 26 15.83 17.89 -7.65
CA ARG A 26 14.73 18.22 -8.58
C ARG A 26 14.43 19.73 -8.57
N LEU A 27 14.35 20.33 -7.39
CA LEU A 27 14.02 21.74 -7.22
C LEU A 27 15.15 22.66 -7.68
N SER A 28 16.42 22.24 -7.55
CA SER A 28 17.58 22.99 -8.04
C SER A 28 17.88 22.80 -9.54
N GLY A 29 17.09 21.98 -10.24
CA GLY A 29 17.32 21.67 -11.66
C GLY A 29 18.37 20.59 -11.93
N GLY A 30 18.90 19.93 -10.88
CA GLY A 30 19.83 18.81 -10.99
C GLY A 30 19.20 17.47 -11.41
N LEU A 31 17.86 17.39 -11.45
CA LEU A 31 17.11 16.28 -12.01
C LEU A 31 15.99 16.81 -12.92
N THR A 32 15.87 16.25 -14.11
CA THR A 32 14.72 16.45 -15.00
C THR A 32 13.47 15.75 -14.43
N GLU A 33 12.28 16.05 -14.96
CA GLU A 33 11.07 15.34 -14.54
C GLU A 33 11.11 13.85 -14.92
N ASP A 34 11.68 13.51 -16.05
CA ASP A 34 11.78 12.12 -16.51
C ASP A 34 12.71 11.29 -15.61
N GLU A 35 13.82 11.85 -15.16
CA GLU A 35 14.72 11.22 -14.17
C GLU A 35 14.10 11.15 -12.78
N PHE A 36 13.37 12.17 -12.36
CA PHE A 36 12.73 12.23 -11.04
C PHE A 36 11.48 11.34 -10.95
N LYS A 37 10.76 11.13 -12.04
CA LYS A 37 9.50 10.38 -12.09
C LYS A 37 9.60 8.96 -11.50
N PRO A 38 10.56 8.09 -11.87
CA PRO A 38 10.68 6.78 -11.24
C PRO A 38 10.96 6.90 -9.74
N LEU A 39 11.81 7.83 -9.32
CA LEU A 39 12.19 8.04 -7.93
C LEU A 39 10.99 8.47 -7.06
N ARG A 40 10.22 9.46 -7.51
CA ARG A 40 9.04 9.92 -6.78
C ARG A 40 7.93 8.87 -6.72
N LEU A 41 7.75 8.08 -7.78
CA LEU A 41 6.76 7.01 -7.79
C LEU A 41 7.08 5.90 -6.78
N MET A 42 8.35 5.61 -6.50
CA MET A 42 8.74 4.67 -5.45
C MET A 42 8.35 5.16 -4.04
N ASN A 43 8.15 6.48 -3.87
CA ASN A 43 7.79 7.12 -2.61
C ASN A 43 6.33 7.59 -2.55
N GLY A 44 5.46 7.04 -3.37
CA GLY A 44 4.02 7.35 -3.33
C GLY A 44 3.62 8.67 -3.96
N VAL A 45 4.52 9.36 -4.66
CA VAL A 45 4.31 10.72 -5.16
C VAL A 45 3.95 10.71 -6.64
N TYR A 46 2.79 11.28 -6.96
CA TYR A 46 2.30 11.51 -8.32
C TYR A 46 2.37 12.99 -8.67
N LEU A 47 2.68 13.29 -9.93
CA LEU A 47 2.45 14.61 -10.49
C LEU A 47 1.11 14.58 -11.23
N GLN A 48 0.14 15.33 -10.72
CA GLN A 48 -1.16 15.56 -11.33
C GLN A 48 -1.12 16.86 -12.15
N LEU A 49 -2.22 17.16 -12.84
CA LEU A 49 -2.28 18.33 -13.74
C LEU A 49 -1.94 19.65 -13.04
N HIS A 50 -2.36 19.82 -11.78
CA HIS A 50 -2.23 21.11 -11.07
C HIS A 50 -1.41 21.03 -9.77
N ALA A 51 -1.08 19.83 -9.29
CA ALA A 51 -0.38 19.63 -8.02
C ALA A 51 0.29 18.26 -7.93
N TYR A 52 1.20 18.11 -6.98
CA TYR A 52 1.62 16.80 -6.54
C TYR A 52 0.54 16.14 -5.68
N MET A 53 0.53 14.82 -5.66
CA MET A 53 -0.31 14.01 -4.79
C MET A 53 0.56 12.98 -4.11
N LEU A 54 0.44 12.87 -2.79
CA LEU A 54 1.06 11.83 -1.99
C LEU A 54 0.02 10.78 -1.62
N ARG A 55 0.32 9.51 -1.86
CA ARG A 55 -0.50 8.38 -1.40
C ARG A 55 0.21 7.64 -0.30
N VAL A 56 -0.41 7.58 0.87
CA VAL A 56 0.10 6.92 2.08
C VAL A 56 -0.41 5.49 2.13
N ALA A 57 0.48 4.55 2.47
CA ALA A 57 0.12 3.15 2.64
C ALA A 57 -0.63 2.94 3.96
N ILE A 58 -1.77 2.27 3.87
CA ILE A 58 -2.51 1.75 5.02
C ILE A 58 -2.63 0.24 4.80
N PRO A 59 -1.66 -0.56 5.28
CA PRO A 59 -1.65 -2.00 5.04
C PRO A 59 -2.96 -2.65 5.50
N TYR A 60 -3.55 -3.46 4.61
CA TYR A 60 -4.83 -4.16 4.83
C TYR A 60 -5.92 -3.29 5.50
N GLY A 61 -5.86 -1.96 5.30
CA GLY A 61 -6.87 -1.01 5.76
C GLY A 61 -6.88 -0.70 7.26
N THR A 62 -5.91 -1.18 8.03
CA THR A 62 -5.91 -1.04 9.50
C THR A 62 -5.17 0.22 9.95
N LEU A 63 -5.85 1.07 10.71
CA LEU A 63 -5.31 2.30 11.30
C LEU A 63 -5.49 2.30 12.82
N SER A 64 -4.48 2.79 13.53
CA SER A 64 -4.63 3.17 14.93
C SER A 64 -5.15 4.61 15.07
N SER A 65 -5.70 4.94 16.24
CA SER A 65 -6.10 6.31 16.56
C SER A 65 -4.92 7.30 16.45
N ARG A 66 -3.73 6.89 16.91
CA ARG A 66 -2.50 7.71 16.79
C ARG A 66 -2.15 8.01 15.34
N GLN A 67 -2.27 7.02 14.44
CA GLN A 67 -2.04 7.23 13.01
C GLN A 67 -3.09 8.14 12.39
N LEU A 68 -4.36 7.95 12.76
CA LEU A 68 -5.45 8.79 12.26
C LEU A 68 -5.29 10.27 12.68
N HIS A 69 -4.88 10.53 13.93
CA HIS A 69 -4.54 11.87 14.38
C HIS A 69 -3.37 12.47 13.59
N LYS A 70 -2.32 11.70 13.33
CA LYS A 70 -1.19 12.16 12.53
C LYS A 70 -1.60 12.50 11.09
N LEU A 71 -2.47 11.69 10.49
CA LEU A 71 -3.00 11.96 9.15
C LEU A 71 -3.86 13.24 9.12
N ALA A 72 -4.63 13.51 10.18
CA ALA A 72 -5.37 14.77 10.31
C ALA A 72 -4.41 15.96 10.42
N ASP A 73 -3.40 15.91 11.28
CA ASP A 73 -2.35 16.93 11.38
C ASP A 73 -1.67 17.21 10.03
N ILE A 74 -1.36 16.16 9.26
CA ILE A 74 -0.76 16.30 7.94
C ILE A 74 -1.72 16.99 6.98
N ALA A 75 -3.00 16.62 6.99
CA ALA A 75 -4.02 17.24 6.17
C ALA A 75 -4.14 18.77 6.44
N ASP A 76 -4.15 19.14 7.70
CA ASP A 76 -4.28 20.55 8.13
C ASP A 76 -3.03 21.38 7.80
N ARG A 77 -1.85 20.81 7.97
CA ARG A 77 -0.57 21.52 7.83
C ARG A 77 -0.06 21.60 6.40
N PHE A 78 -0.26 20.56 5.61
CA PHE A 78 0.41 20.39 4.32
C PHE A 78 -0.53 20.20 3.12
N ASP A 79 -1.84 20.03 3.37
CA ASP A 79 -2.87 19.90 2.34
C ASP A 79 -4.00 20.92 2.62
N LYS A 80 -5.22 20.60 2.31
CA LYS A 80 -6.41 21.46 2.41
C LYS A 80 -7.35 21.05 3.56
N GLY A 81 -6.83 20.42 4.61
CA GLY A 81 -7.59 19.99 5.77
C GLY A 81 -8.41 18.72 5.55
N TYR A 82 -8.14 17.94 4.50
CA TYR A 82 -8.79 16.66 4.26
C TYR A 82 -7.88 15.65 3.54
N GLY A 83 -8.18 14.36 3.71
CA GLY A 83 -7.58 13.27 2.95
C GLY A 83 -8.63 12.51 2.17
N HIS A 84 -8.24 11.79 1.12
CA HIS A 84 -9.11 10.98 0.29
C HIS A 84 -8.78 9.50 0.47
N PHE A 85 -9.66 8.71 1.07
CA PHE A 85 -9.53 7.27 1.15
C PHE A 85 -9.75 6.62 -0.22
N THR A 86 -8.91 5.65 -0.54
CA THR A 86 -8.93 5.00 -1.85
C THR A 86 -9.63 3.64 -1.81
N THR A 87 -10.06 3.14 -2.96
CA THR A 87 -10.65 1.79 -3.11
C THR A 87 -9.68 0.65 -2.77
N ARG A 88 -8.39 0.95 -2.56
CA ARG A 88 -7.37 0.00 -2.12
C ARG A 88 -6.86 0.31 -0.72
N GLN A 89 -7.75 0.82 0.13
CA GLN A 89 -7.51 1.01 1.56
C GLN A 89 -6.30 1.92 1.90
N ASN A 90 -5.92 2.80 1.00
CA ASN A 90 -4.91 3.83 1.25
C ASN A 90 -5.59 5.18 1.49
N ILE A 91 -4.81 6.17 1.92
CA ILE A 91 -5.23 7.57 1.92
C ILE A 91 -4.32 8.38 1.00
N GLN A 92 -4.84 9.43 0.38
CA GLN A 92 -4.07 10.34 -0.45
C GLN A 92 -4.34 11.79 -0.08
N PHE A 93 -3.28 12.59 -0.15
CA PHE A 93 -3.28 14.03 -0.06
C PHE A 93 -3.02 14.59 -1.46
N ASN A 94 -3.89 15.46 -1.97
CA ASN A 94 -3.91 15.81 -3.39
C ASN A 94 -3.22 17.15 -3.71
N TRP A 95 -2.78 17.91 -2.70
CA TRP A 95 -2.30 19.28 -2.86
C TRP A 95 -0.98 19.59 -2.16
N PRO A 96 -0.19 18.62 -1.63
CA PRO A 96 1.05 18.98 -0.97
C PRO A 96 2.04 19.58 -1.98
N ARG A 97 2.81 20.56 -1.52
CA ARG A 97 3.93 21.10 -2.33
C ARG A 97 5.07 20.07 -2.31
N LEU A 98 5.78 19.92 -3.43
CA LEU A 98 6.89 18.98 -3.54
C LEU A 98 7.93 19.18 -2.43
N ILE A 99 8.23 20.43 -2.09
CA ILE A 99 9.21 20.76 -1.07
C ILE A 99 8.83 20.26 0.34
N ASP A 100 7.54 20.12 0.63
CA ASP A 100 7.03 19.69 1.94
C ASP A 100 6.90 18.17 2.05
N ILE A 101 6.91 17.43 0.93
CA ILE A 101 6.68 15.98 0.96
C ILE A 101 7.69 15.24 1.84
N PRO A 102 9.01 15.56 1.84
CA PRO A 102 9.94 14.90 2.76
C PRO A 102 9.57 15.08 4.24
N ASP A 103 9.07 16.24 4.64
CA ASP A 103 8.62 16.48 6.02
C ASP A 103 7.34 15.71 6.36
N ILE A 104 6.45 15.53 5.38
CA ILE A 104 5.27 14.66 5.53
C ILE A 104 5.71 13.20 5.73
N LEU A 105 6.70 12.72 4.97
CA LEU A 105 7.21 11.34 5.11
C LEU A 105 7.86 11.13 6.48
N ASP A 106 8.58 12.10 7.00
CA ASP A 106 9.16 12.03 8.34
C ASP A 106 8.07 12.02 9.43
N ALA A 107 7.03 12.87 9.28
CA ALA A 107 5.88 12.86 10.19
C ALA A 107 5.10 11.54 10.17
N LEU A 108 5.02 10.87 9.01
CA LEU A 108 4.44 9.52 8.90
C LEU A 108 5.30 8.47 9.62
N ALA A 109 6.62 8.56 9.49
CA ALA A 109 7.56 7.64 10.14
C ALA A 109 7.41 7.66 11.68
N GLU A 110 7.14 8.81 12.30
CA GLU A 110 6.88 8.93 13.76
C GLU A 110 5.73 8.04 14.27
N VAL A 111 4.84 7.62 13.38
CA VAL A 111 3.69 6.76 13.71
C VAL A 111 3.70 5.43 12.97
N ASN A 112 4.88 4.98 12.52
CA ASN A 112 5.08 3.73 11.82
C ASN A 112 4.24 3.63 10.52
N MET A 113 4.30 4.69 9.71
CA MET A 113 3.67 4.76 8.39
C MET A 113 4.68 5.20 7.32
N HIS A 114 4.39 4.84 6.09
CA HIS A 114 5.18 5.24 4.93
C HIS A 114 4.29 5.32 3.67
N ALA A 115 4.88 5.74 2.54
CA ALA A 115 4.19 5.84 1.26
C ALA A 115 4.70 4.82 0.20
N ILE A 116 5.56 3.90 0.59
CA ILE A 116 6.11 2.85 -0.29
C ILE A 116 5.00 1.89 -0.72
N GLN A 117 5.10 1.30 -1.92
CA GLN A 117 4.11 0.38 -2.51
C GLN A 117 2.72 0.98 -2.80
N THR A 118 2.60 2.30 -2.85
CA THR A 118 1.34 2.97 -3.18
C THR A 118 1.28 3.47 -4.61
N SER A 119 2.41 3.52 -5.30
CA SER A 119 2.53 3.97 -6.69
C SER A 119 3.62 3.23 -7.47
N GLY A 120 3.76 3.54 -8.74
CA GLY A 120 4.72 2.88 -9.63
C GLY A 120 4.30 1.47 -10.06
N ASN A 121 5.22 0.79 -10.69
CA ASN A 121 5.08 -0.58 -11.20
C ASN A 121 5.66 -1.58 -10.20
N THR A 122 5.05 -1.66 -9.05
CA THR A 122 5.46 -2.52 -7.92
C THR A 122 4.31 -3.40 -7.48
N ILE A 123 4.58 -4.36 -6.59
CA ILE A 123 3.52 -4.96 -5.78
C ILE A 123 2.93 -3.85 -4.91
N ARG A 124 1.62 -3.67 -5.03
CA ARG A 124 0.89 -2.61 -4.32
C ARG A 124 0.54 -3.05 -2.91
N ASN A 125 0.18 -2.08 -2.08
CA ASN A 125 -0.39 -2.35 -0.76
C ASN A 125 -1.34 -3.54 -0.81
N VAL A 126 -1.10 -4.55 0.03
CA VAL A 126 -1.96 -5.74 0.13
C VAL A 126 -3.25 -5.34 0.84
N THR A 127 -4.38 -5.68 0.22
CA THR A 127 -5.70 -5.36 0.77
C THR A 127 -6.32 -6.59 1.43
N ALA A 128 -7.20 -6.35 2.40
CA ALA A 128 -7.97 -7.40 3.05
C ALA A 128 -9.45 -7.00 3.13
N ASP A 129 -10.28 -7.86 3.71
CA ASP A 129 -11.67 -7.57 4.06
C ASP A 129 -11.73 -6.33 4.98
N HIS A 130 -12.66 -5.42 4.71
CA HIS A 130 -12.86 -4.23 5.53
C HIS A 130 -13.42 -4.53 6.94
N LEU A 131 -13.92 -5.74 7.18
CA LEU A 131 -14.34 -6.26 8.49
C LEU A 131 -13.32 -7.25 9.09
N ALA A 132 -12.12 -7.36 8.51
CA ALA A 132 -11.09 -8.27 8.96
C ALA A 132 -10.78 -8.13 10.46
N GLY A 133 -10.81 -9.25 11.18
CA GLY A 133 -10.63 -9.32 12.62
C GLY A 133 -11.84 -8.88 13.46
N ALA A 134 -13.00 -8.63 12.83
CA ALA A 134 -14.22 -8.18 13.51
C ALA A 134 -15.50 -8.90 13.03
N ALA A 135 -15.49 -9.53 11.88
CA ALA A 135 -16.65 -10.19 11.31
C ALA A 135 -16.95 -11.50 12.04
N ALA A 136 -18.22 -11.71 12.42
CA ALA A 136 -18.65 -12.92 13.13
C ALA A 136 -18.59 -14.20 12.25
N ASP A 137 -18.59 -14.05 10.94
CA ASP A 137 -18.49 -15.12 9.94
C ASP A 137 -17.06 -15.38 9.46
N GLU A 138 -16.07 -14.73 10.06
CA GLU A 138 -14.67 -14.88 9.68
C GLU A 138 -14.15 -16.28 10.05
N ILE A 139 -13.56 -16.97 9.08
CA ILE A 139 -12.92 -18.29 9.26
C ILE A 139 -11.57 -18.11 9.93
N GLU A 140 -10.83 -17.10 9.46
CA GLU A 140 -9.52 -16.75 9.96
C GLU A 140 -9.24 -15.27 9.65
N ASP A 141 -8.55 -14.57 10.55
CA ASP A 141 -8.14 -13.17 10.34
C ASP A 141 -7.15 -13.06 9.17
N PRO A 142 -7.49 -12.40 8.04
CA PRO A 142 -6.60 -12.32 6.89
C PRO A 142 -5.44 -11.33 7.07
N ARG A 143 -5.46 -10.48 8.10
CA ARG A 143 -4.46 -9.41 8.29
C ARG A 143 -3.05 -9.91 8.56
N PRO A 144 -2.79 -10.97 9.34
CA PRO A 144 -1.45 -11.54 9.50
C PRO A 144 -0.85 -12.02 8.18
N TYR A 145 -1.66 -12.64 7.32
CA TYR A 145 -1.23 -13.14 6.01
C TYR A 145 -0.94 -12.00 5.04
N ALA A 146 -1.81 -10.98 5.03
CA ALA A 146 -1.60 -9.76 4.25
C ALA A 146 -0.31 -9.03 4.69
N GLU A 147 -0.03 -8.99 5.99
CA GLU A 147 1.18 -8.40 6.54
C GLU A 147 2.43 -9.18 6.15
N LEU A 148 2.41 -10.50 6.19
CA LEU A 148 3.52 -11.34 5.76
C LEU A 148 3.90 -11.07 4.30
N ILE A 149 2.89 -11.00 3.41
CA ILE A 149 3.08 -10.70 1.99
C ILE A 149 3.62 -9.28 1.82
N ARG A 150 3.12 -8.32 2.58
CA ARG A 150 3.60 -6.94 2.56
C ARG A 150 5.07 -6.87 2.93
N GLN A 151 5.48 -7.46 4.06
CA GLN A 151 6.87 -7.45 4.50
C GLN A 151 7.80 -8.10 3.47
N TRP A 152 7.42 -9.27 2.97
CA TRP A 152 8.21 -9.97 1.96
C TRP A 152 8.35 -9.16 0.66
N SER A 153 7.33 -8.42 0.25
CA SER A 153 7.33 -7.68 -1.01
C SER A 153 7.84 -6.25 -0.90
N THR A 154 7.94 -5.69 0.32
CA THR A 154 8.43 -4.32 0.52
C THR A 154 9.90 -4.25 0.17
N ASP A 155 10.22 -3.36 -0.77
CA ASP A 155 11.58 -3.11 -1.28
C ASP A 155 12.32 -4.35 -1.82
N HIS A 156 11.60 -5.42 -2.13
CA HIS A 156 12.19 -6.59 -2.78
C HIS A 156 12.66 -6.20 -4.20
N PRO A 157 13.92 -6.44 -4.57
CA PRO A 157 14.48 -5.92 -5.82
C PRO A 157 13.74 -6.40 -7.08
N GLU A 158 13.23 -7.63 -7.09
CA GLU A 158 12.47 -8.17 -8.22
C GLU A 158 11.09 -7.50 -8.41
N PHE A 159 10.58 -6.80 -7.38
CA PHE A 159 9.23 -6.22 -7.40
C PHE A 159 9.20 -4.70 -7.55
N GLN A 160 10.37 -4.06 -7.75
CA GLN A 160 10.47 -2.60 -7.87
C GLN A 160 10.14 -2.08 -9.28
N PHE A 161 10.38 -2.86 -10.32
CA PHE A 161 10.23 -2.47 -11.72
C PHE A 161 9.46 -3.51 -12.52
N LEU A 162 8.27 -3.87 -12.05
CA LEU A 162 7.38 -4.79 -12.77
C LEU A 162 6.88 -4.15 -14.08
N PRO A 163 6.47 -4.93 -15.08
CA PRO A 163 5.89 -4.38 -16.32
C PRO A 163 4.67 -3.50 -16.08
N ARG A 164 3.92 -3.77 -15.01
CA ARG A 164 2.77 -2.98 -14.54
C ARG A 164 2.59 -3.15 -13.03
N LYS A 165 1.75 -2.28 -12.43
CA LYS A 165 1.32 -2.43 -11.04
C LYS A 165 0.70 -3.80 -10.81
N PHE A 166 1.06 -4.46 -9.71
CA PHE A 166 0.59 -5.77 -9.33
C PHE A 166 -0.17 -5.70 -8.00
N LYS A 167 -1.32 -6.34 -7.91
CA LYS A 167 -2.25 -6.19 -6.78
C LYS A 167 -2.59 -7.54 -6.18
N ILE A 168 -2.50 -7.63 -4.86
CA ILE A 168 -2.83 -8.81 -4.08
C ILE A 168 -3.91 -8.44 -3.06
N ALA A 169 -4.88 -9.33 -2.86
CA ALA A 169 -5.88 -9.21 -1.80
C ALA A 169 -6.08 -10.55 -1.09
N VAL A 170 -6.42 -10.48 0.21
CA VAL A 170 -6.63 -11.65 1.07
C VAL A 170 -8.02 -11.53 1.71
N THR A 171 -8.77 -12.61 1.75
CA THR A 171 -10.02 -12.72 2.53
C THR A 171 -10.00 -13.96 3.41
N GLY A 172 -10.55 -13.84 4.62
CA GLY A 172 -10.74 -14.93 5.55
C GLY A 172 -12.21 -15.21 5.84
N ALA A 173 -13.13 -14.66 5.04
CA ALA A 173 -14.55 -14.83 5.20
C ALA A 173 -15.17 -15.63 4.05
N PRO A 174 -16.30 -16.35 4.28
CA PRO A 174 -17.00 -17.10 3.24
C PRO A 174 -17.52 -16.21 2.09
N VAL A 175 -17.81 -14.93 2.41
CA VAL A 175 -18.25 -13.94 1.43
C VAL A 175 -17.05 -13.08 1.02
N ASP A 176 -16.75 -13.00 -0.26
CA ASP A 176 -15.66 -12.19 -0.80
C ASP A 176 -15.96 -10.69 -0.69
N ARG A 177 -15.65 -10.10 0.46
CA ARG A 177 -15.73 -8.65 0.71
C ARG A 177 -14.47 -7.89 0.28
N ALA A 178 -13.40 -8.60 -0.05
CA ALA A 178 -12.12 -8.03 -0.52
C ALA A 178 -12.02 -7.96 -2.04
N VAL A 179 -13.01 -8.50 -2.77
CA VAL A 179 -13.06 -8.59 -4.25
C VAL A 179 -11.79 -9.27 -4.79
N ILE A 180 -11.37 -10.37 -4.14
CA ILE A 180 -10.11 -11.07 -4.44
C ILE A 180 -10.02 -11.51 -5.89
N ARG A 181 -11.15 -11.90 -6.51
CA ARG A 181 -11.23 -12.34 -7.90
C ARG A 181 -10.91 -11.24 -8.93
N ALA A 182 -10.92 -9.98 -8.53
CA ALA A 182 -10.58 -8.84 -9.38
C ALA A 182 -9.11 -8.40 -9.24
N HIS A 183 -8.30 -9.17 -8.52
CA HIS A 183 -6.88 -8.91 -8.27
C HIS A 183 -5.99 -9.80 -9.13
N ASP A 184 -4.73 -9.37 -9.32
CA ASP A 184 -3.72 -10.19 -10.03
C ASP A 184 -3.50 -11.50 -9.27
N ILE A 185 -3.49 -11.46 -7.92
CA ILE A 185 -3.61 -12.62 -7.03
C ILE A 185 -4.67 -12.34 -5.97
N GLY A 186 -5.58 -13.28 -5.79
CA GLY A 186 -6.53 -13.34 -4.69
C GLY A 186 -6.27 -14.56 -3.82
N LEU A 187 -6.26 -14.36 -2.49
CA LEU A 187 -6.07 -15.42 -1.52
C LEU A 187 -7.33 -15.54 -0.64
N GLU A 188 -7.90 -16.73 -0.63
CA GLU A 188 -9.08 -17.07 0.18
C GLU A 188 -8.66 -18.09 1.23
N LEU A 189 -8.74 -17.71 2.49
CA LEU A 189 -8.49 -18.60 3.62
C LEU A 189 -9.72 -19.47 3.86
N LEU A 190 -9.55 -20.77 3.95
CA LEU A 190 -10.65 -21.73 4.10
C LEU A 190 -10.19 -22.97 4.86
N PRO A 191 -11.12 -23.70 5.50
CA PRO A 191 -10.80 -24.97 6.13
C PRO A 191 -10.56 -26.07 5.05
N VAL A 192 -9.47 -26.81 5.22
CA VAL A 192 -9.09 -27.94 4.37
C VAL A 192 -8.73 -29.11 5.28
N GLU A 193 -9.50 -30.21 5.24
CA GLU A 193 -9.24 -31.43 6.01
C GLU A 193 -8.98 -31.21 7.51
N GLY A 194 -9.64 -30.20 8.08
CA GLY A 194 -9.51 -29.86 9.51
C GLY A 194 -8.35 -28.92 9.85
N ALA A 195 -7.59 -28.47 8.87
CA ALA A 195 -6.56 -27.44 8.99
C ALA A 195 -6.97 -26.16 8.21
N LEU A 196 -6.25 -25.07 8.42
CA LEU A 196 -6.38 -23.88 7.60
C LEU A 196 -5.61 -24.09 6.30
N GLY A 197 -6.29 -23.84 5.17
CA GLY A 197 -5.68 -23.86 3.85
C GLY A 197 -5.93 -22.55 3.08
N VAL A 198 -5.26 -22.42 1.95
CA VAL A 198 -5.35 -21.24 1.08
C VAL A 198 -5.78 -21.65 -0.32
N LYS A 199 -6.85 -21.02 -0.82
CA LYS A 199 -7.24 -21.10 -2.22
C LYS A 199 -6.71 -19.90 -2.97
N VAL A 200 -6.04 -20.15 -4.09
CA VAL A 200 -5.34 -19.12 -4.86
C VAL A 200 -6.06 -18.84 -6.16
N TRP A 201 -6.44 -17.59 -6.33
CA TRP A 201 -7.02 -17.03 -7.55
C TRP A 201 -5.96 -16.22 -8.30
N VAL A 202 -5.87 -16.36 -9.61
CA VAL A 202 -4.85 -15.70 -10.43
C VAL A 202 -5.45 -15.11 -11.70
N GLY A 203 -4.91 -13.98 -12.15
CA GLY A 203 -5.21 -13.37 -13.45
C GLY A 203 -6.42 -12.44 -13.47
N GLY A 204 -6.93 -12.03 -12.29
CA GLY A 204 -7.96 -11.02 -12.20
C GLY A 204 -7.46 -9.61 -12.55
N GLY A 205 -8.38 -8.74 -12.94
CA GLY A 205 -8.05 -7.34 -13.21
C GLY A 205 -9.26 -6.48 -13.48
N LEU A 206 -9.22 -5.25 -12.98
CA LEU A 206 -10.20 -4.20 -13.27
C LEU A 206 -9.53 -3.13 -14.13
N GLY A 207 -9.65 -3.29 -15.44
CA GLY A 207 -9.18 -2.35 -16.43
C GLY A 207 -10.29 -1.98 -17.40
N ARG A 208 -9.92 -1.56 -18.61
CA ARG A 208 -10.88 -1.28 -19.68
C ARG A 208 -11.72 -2.52 -20.03
N THR A 209 -11.11 -3.70 -19.94
CA THR A 209 -11.80 -4.99 -20.04
C THR A 209 -11.62 -5.71 -18.71
N PRO A 210 -12.62 -5.76 -17.83
CA PRO A 210 -12.51 -6.45 -16.56
C PRO A 210 -12.47 -7.96 -16.77
N ILE A 211 -11.59 -8.64 -16.02
CA ILE A 211 -11.41 -10.09 -16.04
C ILE A 211 -11.45 -10.57 -14.60
N LEU A 212 -12.15 -11.65 -14.34
CA LEU A 212 -12.13 -12.34 -13.05
C LEU A 212 -11.02 -13.39 -13.04
N GLY A 213 -10.34 -13.49 -11.90
CA GLY A 213 -9.32 -14.50 -11.68
C GLY A 213 -9.89 -15.92 -11.70
N GLU A 214 -9.07 -16.87 -12.08
CA GLU A 214 -9.34 -18.29 -12.06
C GLU A 214 -8.62 -18.97 -10.91
N VAL A 215 -9.22 -20.04 -10.39
CA VAL A 215 -8.60 -20.85 -9.33
C VAL A 215 -7.41 -21.63 -9.91
N ARG A 216 -6.24 -21.48 -9.27
CA ARG A 216 -5.04 -22.26 -9.60
C ARG A 216 -4.75 -23.34 -8.57
N HIS A 217 -5.05 -23.09 -7.30
CA HIS A 217 -4.90 -24.05 -6.23
C HIS A 217 -6.09 -24.00 -5.29
N GLN A 218 -6.59 -25.17 -4.89
CA GLN A 218 -7.64 -25.32 -3.88
C GLN A 218 -7.03 -25.99 -2.66
N GLY A 219 -6.88 -25.20 -1.57
CA GLY A 219 -6.51 -25.77 -0.30
C GLY A 219 -5.05 -26.19 -0.16
N LEU A 220 -4.10 -25.32 -0.52
CA LEU A 220 -2.72 -25.49 -0.08
C LEU A 220 -2.68 -25.40 1.46
N PRO A 221 -2.02 -26.36 2.16
CA PRO A 221 -1.86 -26.28 3.60
C PRO A 221 -0.94 -25.14 4.01
#